data_955c524c435818ed688e157607c37f16
#
_entry.id   955c524c435818ed688e157607c37f16
#
_cell.length_a   1.000
_cell.length_b   1.000
_cell.length_c   1.000
_cell.angle_alpha   90.00
_cell.angle_beta   90.00
_cell.angle_gamma   90.00
#
_symmetry.space_group_name_H-M   'P 1'
#
loop_
_entity.id
_entity.type
_entity.pdbx_description
1 polymer ?
#
loop_
_entity_poly.entity_id
_entity_poly.type
_entity_poly.pdbx_seq_one_letter_code
_entity_poly.pdbx_strand_id
1 'polypeptide(L)'
;MYYTAKSTRLGFILYDSYYIFNLLISINLRKIAKTVSNVPQEVTNFINLAYQHSIFSTIFLPLIMFSTAFARYLIFTVVLNFIAIAALQPFMQRSFIKLKNGLYIIFGVVGATCFWWYLRENVLYFYEALLPNLFN
;
A
#
# COMPACT_ATOMS: atom_id res chain seq x y z
N MET A 1 2.33 27.99 -2.32
CA MET A 1 0.94 27.75 -1.92
C MET A 1 0.71 26.26 -2.05
N TYR A 2 0.69 25.50 -0.95
CA TYR A 2 0.46 24.05 -1.01
C TYR A 2 -1.04 23.83 -1.15
N TYR A 3 -1.46 23.35 -2.31
CA TYR A 3 -2.85 22.97 -2.54
C TYR A 3 -3.18 21.75 -1.70
N THR A 4 -3.97 21.93 -0.67
CA THR A 4 -4.65 20.87 0.04
C THR A 4 -5.84 20.43 -0.81
N ALA A 5 -5.61 19.55 -1.79
CA ALA A 5 -6.71 18.90 -2.48
C ALA A 5 -7.45 18.05 -1.45
N LYS A 6 -8.66 18.47 -1.08
CA LYS A 6 -9.56 17.63 -0.26
C LYS A 6 -9.90 16.39 -1.08
N SER A 7 -9.62 15.23 -0.54
CA SER A 7 -10.05 13.98 -1.17
C SER A 7 -11.58 13.96 -1.26
N THR A 8 -12.13 13.49 -2.38
CA THR A 8 -13.56 13.20 -2.46
C THR A 8 -13.91 12.10 -1.45
N ARG A 9 -15.14 12.10 -0.90
CA ARG A 9 -15.59 11.06 0.04
C ARG A 9 -15.33 9.63 -0.49
N LEU A 10 -15.54 9.42 -1.79
CA LEU A 10 -15.30 8.14 -2.45
C LEU A 10 -13.80 7.80 -2.51
N GLY A 11 -12.97 8.77 -2.85
CA GLY A 11 -11.52 8.61 -2.86
C GLY A 11 -10.98 8.24 -1.47
N PHE A 12 -11.47 8.90 -0.43
CA PHE A 12 -11.12 8.59 0.95
C PHE A 12 -11.47 7.15 1.33
N ILE A 13 -12.71 6.69 1.07
CA ILE A 13 -13.14 5.32 1.37
C ILE A 13 -12.28 4.29 0.62
N LEU A 14 -11.95 4.53 -0.65
CA LEU A 14 -11.10 3.64 -1.43
C LEU A 14 -9.69 3.54 -0.86
N TYR A 15 -9.09 4.68 -0.50
CA TYR A 15 -7.76 4.71 0.13
C TYR A 15 -7.76 3.99 1.47
N ASP A 16 -8.71 4.29 2.35
CA ASP A 16 -8.80 3.64 3.66
C ASP A 16 -8.99 2.13 3.54
N SER A 17 -9.90 1.69 2.67
CA SER A 17 -10.13 0.26 2.43
C SER A 17 -8.87 -0.44 1.96
N TYR A 18 -8.11 0.19 1.07
CA TYR A 18 -6.85 -0.35 0.56
C TYR A 18 -5.80 -0.50 1.67
N TYR A 19 -5.67 0.49 2.54
CA TYR A 19 -4.70 0.43 3.63
C TYR A 19 -5.10 -0.52 4.76
N ILE A 20 -6.39 -0.63 5.06
CA ILE A 20 -6.90 -1.65 5.97
C ILE A 20 -6.58 -3.05 5.43
N PHE A 21 -6.79 -3.27 4.13
CA PHE A 21 -6.43 -4.52 3.47
C PHE A 21 -4.93 -4.79 3.53
N ASN A 22 -4.10 -3.78 3.31
CA ASN A 22 -2.65 -3.87 3.44
C ASN A 22 -2.21 -4.24 4.87
N LEU A 23 -2.86 -3.69 5.91
CA LEU A 23 -2.63 -4.07 7.29
C LEU A 23 -3.00 -5.54 7.54
N LEU A 24 -4.13 -6.01 7.02
CA LEU A 24 -4.53 -7.41 7.13
C LEU A 24 -3.50 -8.35 6.48
N ILE A 25 -2.94 -7.96 5.34
CA ILE A 25 -1.84 -8.70 4.71
C ILE A 25 -0.64 -8.79 5.63
N SER A 26 -0.19 -7.68 6.22
CA SER A 26 0.98 -7.67 7.10
C SER A 26 0.79 -8.54 8.34
N ILE A 27 -0.41 -8.54 8.93
CA ILE A 27 -0.78 -9.44 10.04
C ILE A 27 -0.66 -10.91 9.62
N ASN A 28 -1.19 -11.26 8.44
CA ASN A 28 -1.13 -12.62 7.93
C ASN A 28 0.29 -13.06 7.60
N LEU A 29 1.10 -12.20 6.98
CA LEU A 29 2.51 -12.47 6.72
C LEU A 29 3.28 -12.79 8.00
N ARG A 30 3.06 -12.00 9.05
CA ARG A 30 3.66 -12.23 10.36
C ARG A 30 3.25 -13.59 10.96
N LYS A 31 1.98 -13.97 10.83
CA LYS A 31 1.49 -15.28 11.28
C LYS A 31 2.16 -16.40 10.50
N ILE A 32 2.22 -16.31 9.17
CA ILE A 32 2.84 -17.31 8.32
C ILE A 32 4.34 -17.44 8.64
N ALA A 33 5.06 -16.32 8.78
CA ALA A 33 6.48 -16.34 9.10
C ALA A 33 6.79 -17.03 10.43
N LYS A 34 5.85 -17.01 11.39
CA LYS A 34 5.99 -17.70 12.67
C LYS A 34 5.66 -19.20 12.58
N THR A 35 4.84 -19.62 11.63
CA THR A 35 4.42 -21.03 11.48
C THR A 35 5.33 -21.84 10.56
N VAL A 36 6.06 -21.17 9.67
CA VAL A 36 6.98 -21.82 8.76
C VAL A 36 8.32 -22.05 9.46
N SER A 37 8.73 -23.31 9.54
CA SER A 37 9.94 -23.79 10.25
C SER A 37 11.14 -23.44 9.43
N ASN A 38 11.70 -22.84 8.82
CA ASN A 38 12.94 -22.65 8.03
C ASN A 38 13.10 -21.24 7.46
N VAL A 39 12.35 -20.27 8.02
CA VAL A 39 12.49 -18.86 7.61
C VAL A 39 13.72 -18.28 8.31
N PRO A 40 14.67 -17.70 7.57
CA PRO A 40 15.82 -17.01 8.17
C PRO A 40 15.37 -15.91 9.12
N GLN A 41 16.13 -15.70 10.19
CA GLN A 41 15.82 -14.69 11.21
C GLN A 41 15.74 -13.28 10.60
N GLU A 42 16.56 -12.99 9.61
CA GLU A 42 16.57 -11.71 8.90
C GLU A 42 15.25 -11.43 8.19
N VAL A 43 14.70 -12.43 7.50
CA VAL A 43 13.39 -12.32 6.83
C VAL A 43 12.28 -12.13 7.86
N THR A 44 12.34 -12.86 8.97
CA THR A 44 11.37 -12.70 10.07
C THR A 44 11.43 -11.31 10.68
N ASN A 45 12.63 -10.78 10.90
CA ASN A 45 12.84 -9.43 11.41
C ASN A 45 12.30 -8.38 10.44
N PHE A 46 12.53 -8.56 9.14
CA PHE A 46 12.00 -7.65 8.13
C PHE A 46 10.46 -7.66 8.09
N ILE A 47 9.84 -8.84 8.17
CA ILE A 47 8.38 -8.98 8.23
C ILE A 47 7.82 -8.30 9.49
N ASN A 48 8.49 -8.44 10.63
CA ASN A 48 8.09 -7.73 11.85
C ASN A 48 8.20 -6.21 11.71
N LEU A 49 9.25 -5.71 11.05
CA LEU A 49 9.40 -4.29 10.74
C LEU A 49 8.26 -3.80 9.84
N ALA A 50 7.96 -4.51 8.75
CA ALA A 50 6.87 -4.18 7.84
C ALA A 50 5.50 -4.16 8.57
N TYR A 51 5.29 -5.10 9.48
CA TYR A 51 4.10 -5.14 10.32
C TYR A 51 4.01 -3.93 11.27
N GLN A 52 5.09 -3.61 11.98
CA GLN A 52 5.13 -2.44 12.87
C GLN A 52 4.88 -1.15 12.09
N HIS A 53 5.50 -1.02 10.93
CA HIS A 53 5.29 0.14 10.05
C HIS A 53 3.84 0.21 9.56
N SER A 54 3.21 -0.92 9.25
CA SER A 54 1.80 -0.98 8.83
C SER A 54 0.86 -0.52 9.96
N ILE A 55 1.11 -0.91 11.20
CA ILE A 55 0.34 -0.43 12.36
C ILE A 55 0.55 1.07 12.56
N PHE A 56 1.79 1.53 12.55
CA PHE A 56 2.09 2.95 12.72
C PHE A 56 1.42 3.80 11.65
N SER A 57 1.41 3.32 10.42
CA SER A 57 0.81 4.01 9.29
C SER A 57 -0.71 4.18 9.41
N THR A 58 -1.41 3.33 10.18
CA THR A 58 -2.86 3.49 10.41
C THR A 58 -3.22 4.79 11.12
N ILE A 59 -2.28 5.37 11.88
CA ILE A 59 -2.46 6.66 12.55
C ILE A 59 -2.67 7.79 11.52
N PHE A 60 -2.09 7.64 10.31
CA PHE A 60 -2.21 8.63 9.24
C PHE A 60 -3.52 8.53 8.44
N LEU A 61 -4.29 7.43 8.57
CA LEU A 61 -5.55 7.25 7.83
C LEU A 61 -6.52 8.43 8.01
N PRO A 62 -6.86 8.86 9.23
CA PRO A 62 -7.77 10.00 9.39
C PRO A 62 -7.21 11.31 8.85
N LEU A 63 -5.88 11.45 8.76
CA LEU A 63 -5.22 12.66 8.28
C LEU A 63 -5.32 12.81 6.75
N ILE A 64 -5.57 11.73 6.00
CA ILE A 64 -5.77 11.77 4.55
C ILE A 64 -7.01 12.60 4.19
N MET A 65 -8.02 12.65 5.06
CA MET A 65 -9.19 13.52 4.85
C MET A 65 -8.82 15.00 4.75
N PHE A 66 -7.76 15.39 5.45
CA PHE A 66 -7.30 16.78 5.50
C PHE A 66 -6.27 17.10 4.42
N SER A 67 -5.45 16.12 4.05
CA SER A 67 -4.43 16.28 3.01
C SER A 67 -4.02 14.97 2.38
N THR A 68 -4.08 14.90 1.05
CA THR A 68 -3.59 13.74 0.27
C THR A 68 -2.08 13.53 0.40
N ALA A 69 -1.33 14.51 0.95
CA ALA A 69 0.10 14.34 1.22
C ALA A 69 0.38 13.17 2.17
N PHE A 70 -0.53 12.90 3.12
CA PHE A 70 -0.39 11.76 4.04
C PHE A 70 -0.52 10.40 3.33
N ALA A 71 -1.20 10.33 2.19
CA ALA A 71 -1.28 9.10 1.39
C ALA A 71 0.11 8.62 0.91
N ARG A 72 1.06 9.54 0.73
CA ARG A 72 2.44 9.18 0.33
C ARG A 72 3.15 8.32 1.37
N TYR A 73 2.94 8.59 2.65
CA TYR A 73 3.51 7.77 3.73
C TYR A 73 2.94 6.35 3.71
N LEU A 74 1.68 6.22 3.34
CA LEU A 74 1.02 4.92 3.25
C LEU A 74 1.51 4.09 2.06
N ILE A 75 1.89 4.72 0.94
CA ILE A 75 2.47 4.03 -0.21
C ILE A 75 3.74 3.27 0.19
N PHE A 76 4.57 3.84 1.05
CA PHE A 76 5.77 3.18 1.54
C PHE A 76 5.45 1.87 2.28
N THR A 77 4.39 1.84 3.06
CA THR A 77 3.91 0.62 3.74
C THR A 77 3.52 -0.48 2.75
N VAL A 78 2.90 -0.10 1.63
CA VAL A 78 2.55 -1.02 0.56
C VAL A 78 3.80 -1.66 -0.04
N VAL A 79 4.81 -0.84 -0.35
CA VAL A 79 6.09 -1.32 -0.89
C VAL A 79 6.78 -2.27 0.07
N LEU A 80 6.84 -1.94 1.37
CA LEU A 80 7.42 -2.82 2.39
C LEU A 80 6.71 -4.18 2.46
N ASN A 81 5.38 -4.19 2.38
CA ASN A 81 4.63 -5.43 2.38
C ASN A 81 4.85 -6.26 1.10
N PHE A 82 5.00 -5.64 -0.07
CA PHE A 82 5.38 -6.36 -1.28
C PHE A 82 6.75 -7.02 -1.16
N ILE A 83 7.74 -6.31 -0.62
CA ILE A 83 9.07 -6.86 -0.37
C ILE A 83 8.99 -8.00 0.63
N ALA A 84 8.22 -7.86 1.72
CA ALA A 84 8.03 -8.89 2.73
C ALA A 84 7.39 -10.16 2.16
N ILE A 85 6.40 -10.01 1.26
CA ILE A 85 5.78 -11.13 0.55
C ILE A 85 6.82 -11.83 -0.34
N ALA A 86 7.59 -11.08 -1.12
CA ALA A 86 8.60 -11.61 -2.01
C ALA A 86 9.70 -12.37 -1.23
N ALA A 87 10.14 -11.81 -0.10
CA ALA A 87 11.15 -12.42 0.76
C ALA A 87 10.65 -13.72 1.43
N LEU A 88 9.37 -13.81 1.77
CA LEU A 88 8.79 -15.02 2.39
C LEU A 88 8.49 -16.12 1.36
N GLN A 89 8.33 -15.73 0.09
CA GLN A 89 7.90 -16.63 -0.98
C GLN A 89 8.67 -17.94 -1.10
N PRO A 90 10.02 -17.97 -1.03
CA PRO A 90 10.79 -19.20 -1.19
C PRO A 90 10.50 -20.25 -0.11
N PHE A 91 10.05 -19.81 1.07
CA PHE A 91 9.82 -20.65 2.23
C PHE A 91 8.38 -21.15 2.36
N MET A 92 7.46 -20.64 1.53
CA MET A 92 6.05 -21.03 1.59
C MET A 92 5.81 -22.38 0.94
N GLN A 93 5.09 -23.26 1.63
CA GLN A 93 4.67 -24.56 1.10
C GLN A 93 3.71 -24.42 -0.10
N ARG A 94 3.69 -25.41 -0.99
CA ARG A 94 2.83 -25.43 -2.19
C ARG A 94 1.34 -25.21 -1.91
N SER A 95 0.82 -25.66 -0.78
CA SER A 95 -0.57 -25.48 -0.37
C SER A 95 -0.95 -23.99 -0.19
N PHE A 96 -0.01 -23.15 0.22
CA PHE A 96 -0.21 -21.72 0.36
C PHE A 96 -0.07 -20.95 -0.96
N ILE A 97 0.50 -21.58 -2.01
CA ILE A 97 0.77 -20.91 -3.29
C ILE A 97 -0.52 -20.47 -3.98
N LYS A 98 -1.59 -21.28 -3.95
CA LYS A 98 -2.87 -20.92 -4.60
C LYS A 98 -3.54 -19.73 -3.92
N LEU A 99 -3.65 -19.77 -2.59
CA LEU A 99 -4.20 -18.66 -1.80
C LEU A 99 -3.37 -17.38 -1.98
N LYS A 100 -2.06 -17.53 -2.00
CA LYS A 100 -1.09 -16.48 -2.23
C LYS A 100 -1.27 -15.83 -3.60
N ASN A 101 -1.35 -16.61 -4.67
CA ASN A 101 -1.51 -16.05 -6.02
C ASN A 101 -2.83 -15.26 -6.14
N GLY A 102 -3.91 -15.74 -5.54
CA GLY A 102 -5.16 -14.99 -5.46
C GLY A 102 -5.00 -13.65 -4.72
N LEU A 103 -4.34 -13.65 -3.56
CA LEU A 103 -4.06 -12.43 -2.80
C LEU A 103 -3.15 -11.46 -3.57
N TYR A 104 -2.15 -11.95 -4.30
CA TYR A 104 -1.29 -11.11 -5.14
C TYR A 104 -2.05 -10.45 -6.28
N ILE A 105 -2.93 -11.21 -6.96
CA ILE A 105 -3.74 -10.67 -8.04
C ILE A 105 -4.65 -9.57 -7.49
N ILE A 106 -5.37 -9.83 -6.40
CA ILE A 106 -6.25 -8.85 -5.77
C ILE A 106 -5.45 -7.62 -5.32
N PHE A 107 -4.31 -7.82 -4.67
CA PHE A 107 -3.47 -6.73 -4.19
C PHE A 107 -2.88 -5.92 -5.35
N GLY A 108 -2.45 -6.58 -6.41
CA GLY A 108 -1.95 -5.94 -7.63
C GLY A 108 -3.03 -5.14 -8.34
N VAL A 109 -4.22 -5.70 -8.50
CA VAL A 109 -5.35 -5.01 -9.15
C VAL A 109 -5.79 -3.80 -8.32
N VAL A 110 -5.98 -3.96 -7.00
CA VAL A 110 -6.38 -2.85 -6.13
C VAL A 110 -5.28 -1.79 -6.07
N GLY A 111 -4.01 -2.19 -5.99
CA GLY A 111 -2.87 -1.26 -6.04
C GLY A 111 -2.79 -0.50 -7.36
N ALA A 112 -2.98 -1.18 -8.49
CA ALA A 112 -2.98 -0.56 -9.81
C ALA A 112 -4.15 0.41 -9.98
N THR A 113 -5.34 0.08 -9.49
CA THR A 113 -6.51 0.98 -9.55
C THR A 113 -6.31 2.22 -8.67
N CYS A 114 -5.77 2.08 -7.46
CA CYS A 114 -5.45 3.21 -6.59
C CYS A 114 -4.35 4.08 -7.21
N PHE A 115 -3.32 3.47 -7.81
CA PHE A 115 -2.24 4.18 -8.49
C PHE A 115 -2.74 4.92 -9.74
N TRP A 116 -3.61 4.28 -10.54
CA TRP A 116 -4.24 4.91 -11.69
C TRP A 116 -5.10 6.10 -11.30
N TRP A 117 -5.90 5.98 -10.23
CA TRP A 117 -6.70 7.08 -9.70
C TRP A 117 -5.82 8.24 -9.25
N TYR A 118 -4.75 7.94 -8.52
CA TYR A 118 -3.76 8.93 -8.08
C TYR A 118 -3.09 9.65 -9.27
N LEU A 119 -2.67 8.91 -10.29
CA LEU A 119 -2.09 9.48 -11.50
C LEU A 119 -3.09 10.36 -12.24
N ARG A 120 -4.32 9.89 -12.40
CA ARG A 120 -5.36 10.66 -13.08
C ARG A 120 -5.60 12.01 -12.42
N GLU A 121 -5.74 12.06 -11.11
CA GLU A 121 -5.95 13.33 -10.39
C GLU A 121 -4.72 14.25 -10.51
N ASN A 122 -3.51 13.73 -10.41
CA ASN A 122 -2.30 14.55 -10.47
C ASN A 122 -1.91 14.93 -11.90
N VAL A 123 -2.12 14.06 -12.88
CA VAL A 123 -1.81 14.33 -14.30
C VAL A 123 -2.80 15.33 -14.87
N LEU A 124 -4.10 15.20 -14.60
CA LEU A 124 -5.10 16.21 -14.99
C LEU A 124 -4.74 17.58 -14.40
N TYR A 125 -4.38 17.61 -13.12
CA TYR A 125 -3.95 18.85 -12.46
C TYR A 125 -2.69 19.43 -13.09
N PHE A 126 -1.73 18.59 -13.47
CA PHE A 126 -0.50 19.01 -14.16
C PHE A 126 -0.82 19.60 -15.55
N TYR A 127 -1.73 18.98 -16.30
CA TYR A 127 -2.18 19.51 -17.59
C TYR A 127 -2.94 20.83 -17.44
N GLU A 128 -3.84 20.95 -16.48
CA GLU A 128 -4.60 22.17 -16.24
C GLU A 128 -3.74 23.33 -15.73
N ALA A 129 -2.71 23.05 -14.93
CA ALA A 129 -1.82 24.07 -14.37
C ALA A 129 -0.69 24.53 -15.29
N LEU A 130 -0.16 23.62 -16.15
CA LEU A 130 1.03 23.89 -16.96
C LEU A 130 0.72 24.27 -18.42
N LEU A 131 -0.30 23.64 -19.03
CA LEU A 131 -0.62 23.93 -20.43
C LEU A 131 -0.99 25.38 -20.72
N PRO A 132 -1.81 26.07 -19.91
CA PRO A 132 -2.12 27.47 -20.17
C PRO A 132 -0.90 28.39 -20.08
N ASN A 133 0.11 28.03 -19.27
CA ASN A 133 1.32 28.84 -19.07
C ASN A 133 2.42 28.54 -20.11
N LEU A 134 2.29 27.47 -20.89
CA LEU A 134 3.23 27.13 -21.96
C LEU A 134 2.89 27.76 -23.31
N PHE A 135 1.64 28.26 -23.48
CA PHE A 135 1.15 28.84 -24.73
C PHE A 135 0.79 30.33 -24.61
N ASN A 136 1.06 30.94 -23.46
CA ASN A 136 1.05 32.40 -23.24
C ASN A 136 2.49 32.91 -23.09
#